data_4f8d67e42b7808f13b6bea2ab8d4b350
#
_entry.id   4f8d67e42b7808f13b6bea2ab8d4b350
#
_cell.length_a   1.000
_cell.length_b   1.000
_cell.length_c   1.000
_cell.angle_alpha   90.00
_cell.angle_beta   90.00
_cell.angle_gamma   90.00
#
_symmetry.space_group_name_H-M   'P 1'
#
loop_
_entity.id
_entity.type
_entity.pdbx_description
1 polymer ?
#
loop_
_entity_poly.entity_id
_entity_poly.type
_entity_poly.pdbx_seq_one_letter_code
_entity_poly.pdbx_strand_id
1 'polypeptide(L)'
;MVTTISNYDPTLFQGAAWYYARYRAKYPQALFDLLADIFNLDGTERLLDLGCGAGLVAIPFHNRFAEVVALDPDADMLTEAQEQAVNAGATNIRWIYDRAESISDDLGEFKLVTMGRSFHWMQRELVLSKLDSLLNNDGGIVIIKTNENTWESQHPWKQTAIAVVKRWLGDRRRTGKGGEGEWKTLEISHETVLVKSSFSNITSYEVKFEQSWTIDSYLGYLYSTAFALPSFFGNNREKFEVDLKASLLAVEPSGQFSEVLPVTALVARK
;
A
#
# COMPACT_ATOMS: atom_id res chain seq x y z
N MET A 1 19.38 1.08 23.42
CA MET A 1 17.97 1.23 23.04
C MET A 1 17.92 2.17 21.85
N VAL A 2 17.75 1.62 20.64
CA VAL A 2 17.52 2.44 19.45
C VAL A 2 16.01 2.62 19.38
N THR A 3 15.53 3.77 19.82
CA THR A 3 14.13 4.16 19.65
C THR A 3 13.93 4.42 18.16
N THR A 4 13.44 3.43 17.43
CA THR A 4 13.03 3.60 16.05
C THR A 4 11.77 4.48 16.07
N ILE A 5 11.95 5.77 15.88
CA ILE A 5 10.85 6.72 15.76
C ILE A 5 10.06 6.30 14.50
N SER A 6 8.75 6.08 14.64
CA SER A 6 7.86 5.90 13.49
C SER A 6 8.10 7.03 12.50
N ASN A 7 8.46 6.68 11.26
CA ASN A 7 8.67 7.65 10.18
C ASN A 7 7.35 8.11 9.54
N TYR A 8 6.20 7.72 10.09
CA TYR A 8 4.91 8.12 9.55
C TYR A 8 4.64 9.60 9.85
N ASP A 9 4.51 10.36 8.79
CA ASP A 9 4.03 11.73 8.78
C ASP A 9 2.56 11.72 8.33
N PRO A 10 1.61 12.21 9.14
CA PRO A 10 0.19 12.22 8.77
C PRO A 10 -0.12 13.07 7.52
N THR A 11 0.81 13.93 7.10
CA THR A 11 0.66 14.71 5.86
C THR A 11 1.20 14.00 4.61
N LEU A 12 1.78 12.79 4.77
CA LEU A 12 2.49 12.07 3.71
C LEU A 12 1.63 11.82 2.45
N PHE A 13 0.35 11.50 2.65
CA PHE A 13 -0.62 11.24 1.59
C PHE A 13 -1.75 12.26 1.55
N GLN A 14 -1.59 13.41 2.21
CA GLN A 14 -2.63 14.44 2.26
C GLN A 14 -3.06 14.89 0.85
N GLY A 15 -4.35 14.71 0.54
CA GLY A 15 -4.93 14.98 -0.77
C GLY A 15 -4.70 13.88 -1.82
N ALA A 16 -4.10 12.74 -1.45
CA ALA A 16 -3.90 11.60 -2.34
C ALA A 16 -5.03 10.56 -2.27
N ALA A 17 -5.84 10.53 -1.23
CA ALA A 17 -6.75 9.43 -0.93
C ALA A 17 -7.67 9.07 -2.10
N TRP A 18 -8.30 10.07 -2.73
CA TRP A 18 -9.15 9.90 -3.91
C TRP A 18 -8.41 9.23 -5.08
N TYR A 19 -7.17 9.67 -5.35
CA TYR A 19 -6.33 9.09 -6.40
C TYR A 19 -5.85 7.70 -6.02
N TYR A 20 -5.52 7.49 -4.75
CA TYR A 20 -5.06 6.21 -4.22
C TYR A 20 -6.12 5.12 -4.41
N ALA A 21 -7.36 5.39 -4.03
CA ALA A 21 -8.47 4.46 -4.17
C ALA A 21 -8.74 4.03 -5.63
N ARG A 22 -8.53 4.94 -6.58
CA ARG A 22 -8.91 4.75 -7.99
C ARG A 22 -7.78 4.30 -8.90
N TYR A 23 -6.56 4.75 -8.63
CA TYR A 23 -5.45 4.61 -9.58
C TYR A 23 -4.25 3.80 -9.07
N ARG A 24 -4.19 3.43 -7.80
CA ARG A 24 -3.18 2.46 -7.36
C ARG A 24 -3.43 1.11 -8.01
N ALA A 25 -2.35 0.46 -8.44
CA ALA A 25 -2.45 -0.91 -8.92
C ALA A 25 -3.08 -1.79 -7.84
N LYS A 26 -4.18 -2.45 -8.21
CA LYS A 26 -4.91 -3.36 -7.33
C LYS A 26 -4.16 -4.68 -7.25
N TYR A 27 -4.27 -5.34 -6.12
CA TYR A 27 -3.73 -6.68 -5.98
C TYR A 27 -4.53 -7.67 -6.84
N PRO A 28 -3.86 -8.62 -7.53
CA PRO A 28 -4.55 -9.60 -8.36
C PRO A 28 -5.35 -10.59 -7.50
N GLN A 29 -6.48 -11.07 -8.02
CA GLN A 29 -7.32 -12.07 -7.33
C GLN A 29 -6.53 -13.32 -6.94
N ALA A 30 -5.60 -13.75 -7.80
CA ALA A 30 -4.72 -14.91 -7.53
C ALA A 30 -3.89 -14.77 -6.22
N LEU A 31 -3.60 -13.54 -5.76
CA LEU A 31 -2.96 -13.33 -4.47
C LEU A 31 -3.91 -13.70 -3.33
N PHE A 32 -5.16 -13.25 -3.38
CA PHE A 32 -6.16 -13.52 -2.35
C PHE A 32 -6.53 -15.00 -2.30
N ASP A 33 -6.65 -15.65 -3.45
CA ASP A 33 -6.90 -17.08 -3.54
C ASP A 33 -5.74 -17.90 -2.96
N LEU A 34 -4.50 -17.55 -3.31
CA LEU A 34 -3.30 -18.14 -2.73
C LEU A 34 -3.27 -18.01 -1.20
N LEU A 35 -3.57 -16.83 -0.67
CA LEU A 35 -3.59 -16.61 0.78
C LEU A 35 -4.75 -17.36 1.45
N ALA A 36 -5.91 -17.45 0.81
CA ALA A 36 -7.03 -18.23 1.31
C ALA A 36 -6.66 -19.72 1.44
N ASP A 37 -5.97 -20.27 0.44
CA ASP A 37 -5.49 -21.67 0.46
C ASP A 37 -4.42 -21.89 1.54
N ILE A 38 -3.43 -20.98 1.66
CA ILE A 38 -2.35 -21.09 2.65
C ILE A 38 -2.88 -21.11 4.10
N PHE A 39 -3.93 -20.32 4.38
CA PHE A 39 -4.52 -20.19 5.71
C PHE A 39 -5.78 -21.03 5.91
N ASN A 40 -6.20 -21.80 4.90
CA ASN A 40 -7.42 -22.61 4.90
C ASN A 40 -8.65 -21.80 5.34
N LEU A 41 -8.83 -20.62 4.73
CA LEU A 41 -9.91 -19.71 5.11
C LEU A 41 -11.26 -20.25 4.65
N ASP A 42 -12.19 -20.41 5.58
CA ASP A 42 -13.55 -20.95 5.32
C ASP A 42 -14.67 -19.90 5.50
N GLY A 43 -14.30 -18.66 5.83
CA GLY A 43 -15.24 -17.56 6.01
C GLY A 43 -15.70 -17.35 7.45
N THR A 44 -15.24 -18.16 8.39
CA THR A 44 -15.63 -18.05 9.81
C THR A 44 -14.67 -17.23 10.65
N GLU A 45 -13.47 -16.99 10.13
CA GLU A 45 -12.38 -16.32 10.82
C GLU A 45 -12.44 -14.80 10.72
N ARG A 46 -11.47 -14.17 11.37
CA ARG A 46 -11.32 -12.69 11.39
C ARG A 46 -9.99 -12.27 10.76
N LEU A 47 -10.05 -11.16 10.00
CA LEU A 47 -8.90 -10.48 9.43
C LEU A 47 -8.64 -9.15 10.14
N LEU A 48 -7.37 -8.84 10.40
CA LEU A 48 -6.91 -7.49 10.77
C LEU A 48 -6.04 -6.93 9.64
N ASP A 49 -6.46 -5.81 9.01
CA ASP A 49 -5.70 -5.13 7.96
C ASP A 49 -5.10 -3.82 8.53
N LEU A 50 -3.79 -3.81 8.74
CA LEU A 50 -3.06 -2.70 9.38
C LEU A 50 -2.46 -1.73 8.34
N GLY A 51 -2.78 -0.44 8.47
CA GLY A 51 -2.47 0.55 7.46
C GLY A 51 -3.23 0.24 6.17
N CYS A 52 -4.54 0.03 6.31
CA CYS A 52 -5.42 -0.44 5.24
C CYS A 52 -5.58 0.57 4.09
N GLY A 53 -5.24 1.84 4.31
CA GLY A 53 -5.41 2.91 3.34
C GLY A 53 -6.84 2.97 2.82
N ALA A 54 -6.99 3.06 1.50
CA ALA A 54 -8.28 3.03 0.82
C ALA A 54 -8.89 1.62 0.66
N GLY A 55 -8.49 0.65 1.49
CA GLY A 55 -9.10 -0.68 1.56
C GLY A 55 -8.66 -1.66 0.47
N LEU A 56 -7.49 -1.49 -0.14
CA LEU A 56 -7.04 -2.32 -1.27
C LEU A 56 -6.79 -3.80 -0.92
N VAL A 57 -6.68 -4.15 0.36
CA VAL A 57 -6.67 -5.54 0.84
C VAL A 57 -8.00 -5.88 1.48
N ALA A 58 -8.46 -5.09 2.45
CA ALA A 58 -9.68 -5.35 3.22
C ALA A 58 -10.91 -5.59 2.33
N ILE A 59 -11.12 -4.75 1.31
CA ILE A 59 -12.33 -4.82 0.47
C ILE A 59 -12.34 -6.07 -0.43
N PRO A 60 -11.33 -6.36 -1.29
CA PRO A 60 -11.39 -7.55 -2.14
C PRO A 60 -11.31 -8.86 -1.35
N PHE A 61 -10.85 -8.83 -0.10
CA PHE A 61 -10.69 -10.05 0.71
C PHE A 61 -11.81 -10.27 1.74
N HIS A 62 -12.77 -9.31 1.86
CA HIS A 62 -13.81 -9.31 2.90
C HIS A 62 -14.66 -10.58 2.92
N ASN A 63 -14.96 -11.16 1.76
CA ASN A 63 -15.85 -12.31 1.62
C ASN A 63 -15.21 -13.66 2.08
N ARG A 64 -13.94 -13.65 2.44
CA ARG A 64 -13.22 -14.82 3.00
C ARG A 64 -13.20 -14.83 4.53
N PHE A 65 -13.88 -13.86 5.19
CA PHE A 65 -13.88 -13.71 6.65
C PHE A 65 -15.26 -13.38 7.18
N ALA A 66 -15.53 -13.79 8.43
CA ALA A 66 -16.74 -13.39 9.15
C ALA A 66 -16.71 -11.89 9.47
N GLU A 67 -15.55 -11.37 9.86
CA GLU A 67 -15.31 -9.94 10.14
C GLU A 67 -13.91 -9.53 9.63
N VAL A 68 -13.85 -8.34 9.06
CA VAL A 68 -12.59 -7.65 8.77
C VAL A 68 -12.49 -6.42 9.66
N VAL A 69 -11.38 -6.28 10.39
CA VAL A 69 -11.04 -5.06 11.10
C VAL A 69 -9.96 -4.35 10.30
N ALA A 70 -10.24 -3.16 9.80
CA ALA A 70 -9.34 -2.39 8.95
C ALA A 70 -8.98 -1.07 9.64
N LEU A 71 -7.69 -0.83 9.82
CA LEU A 71 -7.18 0.28 10.62
C LEU A 71 -6.20 1.12 9.82
N ASP A 72 -6.39 2.46 9.85
CA ASP A 72 -5.48 3.42 9.21
C ASP A 72 -5.44 4.74 10.00
N PRO A 73 -4.30 5.43 10.10
CA PRO A 73 -4.17 6.73 10.75
C PRO A 73 -4.57 7.91 9.84
N ASP A 74 -5.00 7.67 8.60
CA ASP A 74 -5.44 8.70 7.66
C ASP A 74 -6.95 8.66 7.48
N ALA A 75 -7.63 9.71 7.96
CA ALA A 75 -9.10 9.80 7.91
C ALA A 75 -9.63 9.92 6.48
N ASP A 76 -8.90 10.59 5.58
CA ASP A 76 -9.30 10.73 4.18
C ASP A 76 -9.22 9.38 3.46
N MET A 77 -8.19 8.57 3.77
CA MET A 77 -8.07 7.19 3.28
C MET A 77 -9.25 6.33 3.74
N LEU A 78 -9.62 6.40 5.03
CA LEU A 78 -10.75 5.64 5.56
C LEU A 78 -12.09 6.08 4.96
N THR A 79 -12.27 7.38 4.69
CA THR A 79 -13.47 7.90 4.01
C THR A 79 -13.60 7.27 2.61
N GLU A 80 -12.53 7.29 1.82
CA GLU A 80 -12.51 6.65 0.50
C GLU A 80 -12.70 5.12 0.59
N ALA A 81 -12.11 4.47 1.60
CA ALA A 81 -12.27 3.03 1.82
C ALA A 81 -13.73 2.66 2.09
N GLN A 82 -14.43 3.42 2.93
CA GLN A 82 -15.85 3.21 3.25
C GLN A 82 -16.72 3.37 2.00
N GLU A 83 -16.48 4.39 1.17
CA GLU A 83 -17.19 4.56 -0.10
C GLU A 83 -16.96 3.39 -1.07
N GLN A 84 -15.70 2.94 -1.20
CA GLN A 84 -15.38 1.78 -2.05
C GLN A 84 -16.00 0.49 -1.50
N ALA A 85 -16.06 0.30 -0.18
CA ALA A 85 -16.69 -0.86 0.45
C ALA A 85 -18.20 -0.91 0.17
N VAL A 86 -18.89 0.22 0.26
CA VAL A 86 -20.32 0.32 -0.12
C VAL A 86 -20.52 -0.09 -1.58
N ASN A 87 -19.70 0.42 -2.49
CA ASN A 87 -19.77 0.10 -3.91
C ASN A 87 -19.48 -1.37 -4.21
N ALA A 88 -18.66 -2.04 -3.39
CA ALA A 88 -18.33 -3.44 -3.48
C ALA A 88 -19.30 -4.38 -2.74
N GLY A 89 -20.25 -3.83 -1.97
CA GLY A 89 -21.15 -4.62 -1.11
C GLY A 89 -20.45 -5.28 0.09
N ALA A 90 -19.28 -4.75 0.51
CA ALA A 90 -18.53 -5.26 1.64
C ALA A 90 -19.09 -4.70 2.96
N THR A 91 -19.95 -5.46 3.61
CA THR A 91 -20.71 -5.02 4.80
C THR A 91 -20.14 -5.49 6.14
N ASN A 92 -19.14 -6.38 6.11
CA ASN A 92 -18.53 -7.00 7.30
C ASN A 92 -17.18 -6.38 7.67
N ILE A 93 -16.91 -5.12 7.23
CA ILE A 93 -15.65 -4.42 7.54
C ILE A 93 -15.90 -3.37 8.62
N ARG A 94 -15.15 -3.48 9.72
CA ARG A 94 -15.10 -2.46 10.78
C ARG A 94 -13.89 -1.57 10.58
N TRP A 95 -14.12 -0.31 10.30
CA TRP A 95 -13.09 0.70 10.08
C TRP A 95 -12.68 1.38 11.40
N ILE A 96 -11.37 1.50 11.64
CA ILE A 96 -10.81 2.11 12.85
C ILE A 96 -9.82 3.20 12.44
N TYR A 97 -10.07 4.42 12.92
CA TYR A 97 -9.14 5.54 12.78
C TYR A 97 -8.14 5.49 13.94
N ASP A 98 -7.01 4.85 13.72
CA ASP A 98 -5.93 4.75 14.71
C ASP A 98 -4.63 4.29 14.02
N ARG A 99 -3.54 4.27 14.79
CA ARG A 99 -2.22 3.79 14.35
C ARG A 99 -2.05 2.31 14.71
N ALA A 100 -1.29 1.59 13.89
CA ALA A 100 -0.96 0.19 14.17
C ALA A 100 -0.26 0.00 15.53
N GLU A 101 0.49 0.99 15.99
CA GLU A 101 1.14 1.00 17.30
C GLU A 101 0.17 1.07 18.48
N SER A 102 -1.09 1.46 18.25
CA SER A 102 -2.13 1.60 19.30
C SER A 102 -2.98 0.35 19.48
N ILE A 103 -2.85 -0.69 18.62
CA ILE A 103 -3.64 -1.92 18.75
C ILE A 103 -3.49 -2.55 20.13
N SER A 104 -4.56 -3.16 20.63
CA SER A 104 -4.63 -3.81 21.95
C SER A 104 -5.47 -5.08 21.89
N ASP A 105 -5.39 -5.89 22.96
CA ASP A 105 -6.09 -7.17 23.08
C ASP A 105 -7.63 -7.02 23.02
N ASP A 106 -8.17 -5.82 23.23
CA ASP A 106 -9.61 -5.53 23.10
C ASP A 106 -10.15 -5.78 21.68
N LEU A 107 -9.28 -5.84 20.68
CA LEU A 107 -9.68 -6.21 19.32
C LEU A 107 -10.07 -7.68 19.17
N GLY A 108 -9.67 -8.54 20.13
CA GLY A 108 -9.85 -9.98 20.07
C GLY A 108 -8.86 -10.66 19.11
N GLU A 109 -9.04 -11.96 18.90
CA GLU A 109 -8.12 -12.78 18.10
C GLU A 109 -8.44 -12.73 16.60
N PHE A 110 -7.40 -12.92 15.79
CA PHE A 110 -7.47 -12.96 14.33
C PHE A 110 -6.78 -14.21 13.78
N LYS A 111 -7.29 -14.71 12.67
CA LYS A 111 -6.64 -15.74 11.87
C LYS A 111 -5.51 -15.17 11.03
N LEU A 112 -5.73 -13.98 10.49
CA LEU A 112 -4.80 -13.35 9.57
C LEU A 112 -4.63 -11.87 9.91
N VAL A 113 -3.38 -11.40 9.86
CA VAL A 113 -3.06 -9.98 9.86
C VAL A 113 -2.39 -9.63 8.54
N THR A 114 -2.89 -8.61 7.86
CA THR A 114 -2.30 -8.12 6.60
C THR A 114 -1.70 -6.72 6.77
N MET A 115 -0.61 -6.47 6.06
CA MET A 115 0.04 -5.16 5.94
C MET A 115 0.41 -4.94 4.47
N GLY A 116 -0.52 -4.33 3.72
CA GLY A 116 -0.36 -4.08 2.29
C GLY A 116 0.34 -2.75 2.01
N ARG A 117 1.63 -2.74 1.67
CA ARG A 117 2.43 -1.52 1.42
C ARG A 117 2.46 -0.54 2.60
N SER A 118 2.28 -1.03 3.82
CA SER A 118 2.14 -0.19 5.03
C SER A 118 3.20 -0.46 6.11
N PHE A 119 3.73 -1.66 6.22
CA PHE A 119 4.61 -2.08 7.32
C PHE A 119 5.88 -1.23 7.46
N HIS A 120 6.39 -0.65 6.38
CA HIS A 120 7.56 0.23 6.41
C HIS A 120 7.31 1.61 7.04
N TRP A 121 6.05 1.98 7.27
CA TRP A 121 5.67 3.21 7.97
C TRP A 121 5.51 3.04 9.48
N MET A 122 5.48 1.79 9.98
CA MET A 122 5.19 1.42 11.36
C MET A 122 6.47 1.29 12.20
N GLN A 123 6.32 1.36 13.51
CA GLN A 123 7.31 0.86 14.47
C GLN A 123 7.25 -0.67 14.47
N ARG A 124 7.92 -1.28 13.49
CA ARG A 124 7.75 -2.68 13.10
C ARG A 124 7.87 -3.67 14.25
N GLU A 125 8.91 -3.51 15.08
CA GLU A 125 9.17 -4.38 16.24
C GLU A 125 8.06 -4.26 17.30
N LEU A 126 7.57 -3.04 17.55
CA LEU A 126 6.47 -2.79 18.48
C LEU A 126 5.16 -3.40 17.97
N VAL A 127 4.84 -3.21 16.70
CA VAL A 127 3.62 -3.78 16.10
C VAL A 127 3.68 -5.30 16.16
N LEU A 128 4.81 -5.93 15.78
CA LEU A 128 4.95 -7.38 15.85
C LEU A 128 4.80 -7.92 17.29
N SER A 129 5.35 -7.22 18.29
CA SER A 129 5.20 -7.65 19.68
C SER A 129 3.75 -7.63 20.17
N LYS A 130 2.94 -6.68 19.69
CA LYS A 130 1.52 -6.61 20.00
C LYS A 130 0.68 -7.65 19.26
N LEU A 131 1.07 -8.00 18.04
CA LEU A 131 0.39 -9.02 17.25
C LEU A 131 0.54 -10.43 17.83
N ASP A 132 1.50 -10.64 18.72
CA ASP A 132 1.72 -11.96 19.33
C ASP A 132 0.51 -12.44 20.13
N SER A 133 -0.16 -11.56 20.88
CA SER A 133 -1.38 -11.89 21.63
C SER A 133 -2.67 -11.88 20.79
N LEU A 134 -2.64 -11.24 19.62
CA LEU A 134 -3.82 -11.07 18.76
C LEU A 134 -3.99 -12.16 17.69
N LEU A 135 -3.00 -13.02 17.51
CA LEU A 135 -3.05 -14.07 16.49
C LEU A 135 -3.35 -15.45 17.10
N ASN A 136 -4.31 -16.15 16.49
CA ASN A 136 -4.60 -17.54 16.76
C ASN A 136 -3.35 -18.41 16.57
N ASN A 137 -3.31 -19.58 17.20
CA ASN A 137 -2.14 -20.48 17.14
C ASN A 137 -1.79 -20.94 15.72
N ASP A 138 -2.79 -21.07 14.84
CA ASP A 138 -2.66 -21.46 13.43
C ASP A 138 -2.78 -20.27 12.47
N GLY A 139 -2.73 -19.05 13.02
CA GLY A 139 -2.79 -17.80 12.28
C GLY A 139 -1.42 -17.36 11.73
N GLY A 140 -1.40 -16.17 11.16
CA GLY A 140 -0.16 -15.59 10.68
C GLY A 140 -0.28 -14.15 10.20
N ILE A 141 0.88 -13.61 9.83
CA ILE A 141 1.03 -12.26 9.28
C ILE A 141 1.37 -12.36 7.80
N VAL A 142 0.80 -11.49 7.00
CA VAL A 142 1.18 -11.33 5.59
C VAL A 142 1.59 -9.88 5.32
N ILE A 143 2.85 -9.68 4.96
CA ILE A 143 3.34 -8.40 4.47
C ILE A 143 3.32 -8.44 2.95
N ILE A 144 2.50 -7.59 2.32
CA ILE A 144 2.35 -7.54 0.88
C ILE A 144 3.17 -6.38 0.33
N LYS A 145 4.10 -6.69 -0.57
CA LYS A 145 4.97 -5.73 -1.26
C LYS A 145 4.65 -5.75 -2.76
N THR A 146 4.61 -4.58 -3.38
CA THR A 146 4.64 -4.44 -4.84
C THR A 146 5.96 -3.82 -5.25
N ASN A 147 6.55 -4.33 -6.30
CA ASN A 147 7.80 -3.77 -6.82
C ASN A 147 7.52 -2.67 -7.85
N GLU A 148 6.62 -1.73 -7.50
CA GLU A 148 6.27 -0.57 -8.31
C GLU A 148 7.37 0.50 -8.27
N ASN A 149 8.63 0.11 -8.56
CA ASN A 149 9.72 1.09 -8.53
C ASN A 149 9.69 2.00 -9.76
N THR A 150 8.71 2.90 -9.80
CA THR A 150 8.55 3.87 -10.88
C THR A 150 9.78 4.78 -11.03
N TRP A 151 10.42 5.16 -9.92
CA TRP A 151 11.54 6.09 -9.92
C TRP A 151 12.79 5.53 -10.58
N GLU A 152 13.03 4.22 -10.46
CA GLU A 152 14.18 3.50 -11.02
C GLU A 152 13.78 2.50 -12.10
N SER A 153 12.60 2.69 -12.70
CA SER A 153 12.06 1.78 -13.71
C SER A 153 12.91 1.76 -14.97
N GLN A 154 13.01 0.58 -15.58
CA GLN A 154 13.67 0.40 -16.89
C GLN A 154 12.71 0.62 -18.07
N HIS A 155 11.41 0.80 -17.84
CA HIS A 155 10.46 1.11 -18.90
C HIS A 155 10.67 2.53 -19.43
N PRO A 156 10.90 2.74 -20.75
CA PRO A 156 11.17 4.07 -21.31
C PRO A 156 10.08 5.11 -20.98
N TRP A 157 8.81 4.71 -21.01
CA TRP A 157 7.69 5.59 -20.70
C TRP A 157 7.66 6.03 -19.21
N LYS A 158 8.04 5.15 -18.28
CA LYS A 158 8.19 5.52 -16.86
C LYS A 158 9.37 6.45 -16.64
N GLN A 159 10.49 6.19 -17.29
CA GLN A 159 11.65 7.08 -17.25
C GLN A 159 11.27 8.48 -17.75
N THR A 160 10.51 8.56 -18.86
CA THR A 160 9.98 9.81 -19.38
C THR A 160 9.06 10.50 -18.38
N ALA A 161 8.12 9.78 -17.78
CA ALA A 161 7.22 10.35 -16.77
C ALA A 161 8.00 10.90 -15.56
N ILE A 162 9.00 10.18 -15.06
CA ILE A 162 9.85 10.66 -13.95
C ILE A 162 10.72 11.83 -14.37
N ALA A 163 11.21 11.86 -15.59
CA ALA A 163 11.94 13.03 -16.11
C ALA A 163 11.06 14.30 -16.14
N VAL A 164 9.77 14.15 -16.48
CA VAL A 164 8.80 15.25 -16.39
C VAL A 164 8.55 15.63 -14.93
N VAL A 165 8.31 14.67 -14.02
CA VAL A 165 8.15 14.97 -12.59
C VAL A 165 9.37 15.74 -12.06
N LYS A 166 10.59 15.32 -12.39
CA LYS A 166 11.83 15.99 -12.00
C LYS A 166 11.94 17.41 -12.56
N ARG A 167 11.50 17.63 -13.79
CA ARG A 167 11.49 18.96 -14.42
C ARG A 167 10.65 19.97 -13.63
N TRP A 168 9.52 19.51 -13.08
CA TRP A 168 8.58 20.35 -12.35
C TRP A 168 8.84 20.44 -10.85
N LEU A 169 9.32 19.36 -10.23
CA LEU A 169 9.48 19.24 -8.78
C LEU A 169 10.96 19.16 -8.31
N GLY A 170 11.92 19.12 -9.26
CA GLY A 170 13.34 18.96 -8.98
C GLY A 170 13.78 17.50 -8.95
N ASP A 171 15.11 17.29 -8.94
CA ASP A 171 15.75 15.97 -9.08
C ASP A 171 15.56 15.06 -7.85
N ARG A 172 15.25 15.63 -6.70
CA ARG A 172 15.07 14.86 -5.46
C ARG A 172 13.69 14.22 -5.39
N ARG A 173 13.65 12.95 -5.02
CA ARG A 173 12.38 12.28 -4.73
C ARG A 173 11.80 12.85 -3.44
N ARG A 174 10.71 13.60 -3.57
CA ARG A 174 10.01 14.21 -2.44
C ARG A 174 9.15 13.20 -1.70
N THR A 175 8.87 13.48 -0.42
CA THR A 175 7.93 12.72 0.41
C THR A 175 7.19 13.68 1.33
N GLY A 176 5.91 13.49 1.58
CA GLY A 176 5.09 14.20 2.55
C GLY A 176 5.44 15.69 2.82
N LYS A 177 4.96 16.27 3.89
CA LYS A 177 5.29 17.62 4.40
C LYS A 177 5.47 18.70 3.33
N GLY A 178 4.57 18.78 2.36
CA GLY A 178 4.69 19.73 1.25
C GLY A 178 5.88 19.47 0.31
N GLY A 179 6.46 18.29 0.33
CA GLY A 179 7.59 17.89 -0.50
C GLY A 179 8.96 18.25 0.07
N GLU A 180 9.06 18.62 1.33
CA GLU A 180 10.32 18.98 1.98
C GLU A 180 11.21 17.78 2.36
N GLY A 181 10.63 16.59 2.52
CA GLY A 181 11.38 15.37 2.85
C GLY A 181 12.06 14.73 1.65
N GLU A 182 13.05 13.89 1.90
CA GLU A 182 13.67 13.00 0.91
C GLU A 182 13.29 11.54 1.20
N TRP A 183 13.08 10.77 0.14
CA TRP A 183 12.89 9.33 0.27
C TRP A 183 14.15 8.68 0.85
N LYS A 184 13.94 7.86 1.88
CA LYS A 184 15.00 7.01 2.45
C LYS A 184 14.63 5.55 2.21
N THR A 185 15.57 4.80 1.68
CA THR A 185 15.45 3.33 1.60
C THR A 185 15.44 2.77 3.03
N LEU A 186 14.68 1.69 3.25
CA LEU A 186 14.74 0.97 4.51
C LEU A 186 16.16 0.42 4.74
N GLU A 187 16.78 0.78 5.86
CA GLU A 187 18.10 0.26 6.24
C GLU A 187 18.03 -1.23 6.61
N ILE A 188 16.89 -1.68 7.13
CA ILE A 188 16.66 -3.07 7.56
C ILE A 188 15.45 -3.63 6.81
N SER A 189 15.60 -4.77 6.17
CA SER A 189 14.52 -5.43 5.42
C SER A 189 13.38 -5.89 6.34
N HIS A 190 12.20 -6.15 5.78
CA HIS A 190 11.08 -6.70 6.54
C HIS A 190 11.39 -8.10 7.06
N GLU A 191 12.04 -8.91 6.24
CA GLU A 191 12.47 -10.27 6.58
C GLU A 191 13.39 -10.26 7.80
N THR A 192 14.34 -9.32 7.85
CA THR A 192 15.28 -9.18 9.00
C THR A 192 14.55 -8.84 10.30
N VAL A 193 13.49 -8.05 10.24
CA VAL A 193 12.68 -7.70 11.41
C VAL A 193 11.84 -8.89 11.85
N LEU A 194 11.20 -9.59 10.90
CA LEU A 194 10.39 -10.77 11.18
C LEU A 194 11.19 -11.89 11.82
N VAL A 195 12.39 -12.21 11.30
CA VAL A 195 13.27 -13.27 11.86
C VAL A 195 13.62 -13.02 13.34
N LYS A 196 13.63 -11.76 13.78
CA LYS A 196 13.92 -11.39 15.17
C LYS A 196 12.69 -11.34 16.08
N SER A 197 11.50 -11.60 15.54
CA SER A 197 10.23 -11.62 16.26
C SER A 197 9.76 -13.05 16.52
N SER A 198 8.61 -13.20 17.19
CA SER A 198 7.91 -14.49 17.33
C SER A 198 7.44 -15.07 16.00
N PHE A 199 7.38 -14.27 14.92
CA PHE A 199 6.94 -14.67 13.59
C PHE A 199 8.13 -15.02 12.68
N SER A 200 8.99 -15.91 13.14
CA SER A 200 10.27 -16.21 12.48
C SER A 200 10.18 -17.26 11.37
N ASN A 201 9.08 -18.00 11.28
CA ASN A 201 8.84 -18.96 10.18
C ASN A 201 8.28 -18.20 8.97
N ILE A 202 9.17 -17.85 8.02
CA ILE A 202 8.85 -16.97 6.89
C ILE A 202 8.90 -17.75 5.58
N THR A 203 7.83 -17.62 4.79
CA THR A 203 7.78 -18.08 3.40
C THR A 203 7.43 -16.92 2.49
N SER A 204 8.13 -16.79 1.38
CA SER A 204 7.89 -15.76 0.38
C SER A 204 7.18 -16.36 -0.84
N TYR A 205 6.09 -15.73 -1.25
CA TYR A 205 5.35 -16.09 -2.46
C TYR A 205 5.34 -14.90 -3.42
N GLU A 206 5.46 -15.17 -4.71
CA GLU A 206 5.37 -14.14 -5.74
C GLU A 206 4.23 -14.45 -6.70
N VAL A 207 3.39 -13.44 -6.95
CA VAL A 207 2.32 -13.48 -7.95
C VAL A 207 2.58 -12.35 -8.95
N LYS A 208 2.59 -12.66 -10.24
CA LYS A 208 2.75 -11.66 -11.30
C LYS A 208 1.42 -11.38 -11.98
N PHE A 209 1.18 -10.13 -12.33
CA PHE A 209 0.00 -9.74 -13.08
C PHE A 209 0.31 -8.62 -14.06
N GLU A 210 -0.48 -8.55 -15.13
CA GLU A 210 -0.39 -7.46 -16.09
C GLU A 210 -1.14 -6.23 -15.58
N GLN A 211 -0.46 -5.09 -15.62
CA GLN A 211 -1.05 -3.78 -15.34
C GLN A 211 -1.03 -2.94 -16.60
N SER A 212 -2.20 -2.53 -17.05
CA SER A 212 -2.36 -1.59 -18.15
C SER A 212 -2.61 -0.18 -17.66
N TRP A 213 -2.08 0.79 -18.39
CA TRP A 213 -2.20 2.19 -18.10
C TRP A 213 -2.62 2.97 -19.33
N THR A 214 -3.52 3.93 -19.14
CA THR A 214 -3.68 5.09 -20.04
C THR A 214 -2.88 6.25 -19.48
N ILE A 215 -2.68 7.31 -20.25
CA ILE A 215 -2.03 8.54 -19.73
C ILE A 215 -2.78 9.07 -18.52
N ASP A 216 -4.11 9.12 -18.57
CA ASP A 216 -4.94 9.65 -17.47
C ASP A 216 -4.87 8.77 -16.22
N SER A 217 -4.92 7.44 -16.37
CA SER A 217 -4.79 6.53 -15.23
C SER A 217 -3.39 6.56 -14.62
N TYR A 218 -2.34 6.75 -15.44
CA TYR A 218 -0.98 6.87 -14.94
C TYR A 218 -0.72 8.23 -14.26
N LEU A 219 -1.30 9.31 -14.78
CA LEU A 219 -1.31 10.60 -14.08
C LEU A 219 -1.98 10.47 -12.69
N GLY A 220 -3.15 9.81 -12.63
CA GLY A 220 -3.82 9.52 -11.36
C GLY A 220 -2.97 8.67 -10.42
N TYR A 221 -2.24 7.68 -10.96
CA TYR A 221 -1.27 6.90 -10.18
C TYR A 221 -0.15 7.80 -9.62
N LEU A 222 0.44 8.69 -10.41
CA LEU A 222 1.46 9.64 -9.93
C LEU A 222 0.91 10.48 -8.78
N TYR A 223 -0.30 11.02 -8.91
CA TYR A 223 -0.98 11.80 -7.87
C TYR A 223 -1.33 11.00 -6.60
N SER A 224 -1.35 9.69 -6.67
CA SER A 224 -1.52 8.80 -5.52
C SER A 224 -0.24 8.52 -4.75
N THR A 225 0.91 9.03 -5.24
CA THR A 225 2.22 8.78 -4.64
C THR A 225 2.65 9.95 -3.73
N ALA A 226 3.40 9.64 -2.67
CA ALA A 226 3.92 10.65 -1.77
C ALA A 226 4.94 11.61 -2.42
N PHE A 227 5.40 11.34 -3.64
CA PHE A 227 6.41 12.16 -4.32
C PHE A 227 5.86 13.08 -5.42
N ALA A 228 4.60 12.92 -5.83
CA ALA A 228 3.98 13.71 -6.89
C ALA A 228 2.53 14.12 -6.54
N LEU A 229 2.30 14.48 -5.27
CA LEU A 229 0.97 14.94 -4.83
C LEU A 229 0.51 16.13 -5.66
N PRO A 230 -0.79 16.25 -5.98
CA PRO A 230 -1.34 17.38 -6.75
C PRO A 230 -0.94 18.74 -6.17
N SER A 231 -0.89 18.84 -4.82
CA SER A 231 -0.52 20.06 -4.10
C SER A 231 0.90 20.56 -4.38
N PHE A 232 1.82 19.67 -4.75
CA PHE A 232 3.21 20.06 -5.05
C PHE A 232 3.35 20.90 -6.31
N PHE A 233 2.39 20.79 -7.24
CA PHE A 233 2.39 21.54 -8.49
C PHE A 233 1.73 22.92 -8.36
N GLY A 234 0.90 23.15 -7.33
CA GLY A 234 0.22 24.43 -7.12
C GLY A 234 -0.50 24.92 -8.38
N ASN A 235 -0.30 26.18 -8.74
CA ASN A 235 -0.88 26.80 -9.94
C ASN A 235 -0.31 26.27 -11.28
N ASN A 236 0.72 25.44 -11.23
CA ASN A 236 1.34 24.84 -12.42
C ASN A 236 0.81 23.44 -12.75
N ARG A 237 -0.19 22.94 -12.00
CA ARG A 237 -0.70 21.59 -12.17
C ARG A 237 -1.15 21.30 -13.61
N GLU A 238 -1.96 22.16 -14.20
CA GLU A 238 -2.43 21.98 -15.59
C GLU A 238 -1.28 21.95 -16.59
N LYS A 239 -0.25 22.79 -16.39
CA LYS A 239 0.92 22.82 -17.26
C LYS A 239 1.72 21.52 -17.15
N PHE A 240 1.86 20.98 -15.94
CA PHE A 240 2.49 19.69 -15.71
C PHE A 240 1.71 18.55 -16.41
N GLU A 241 0.37 18.53 -16.30
CA GLU A 241 -0.48 17.53 -16.95
C GLU A 241 -0.32 17.57 -18.48
N VAL A 242 -0.30 18.77 -19.08
CA VAL A 242 -0.07 18.95 -20.53
C VAL A 242 1.33 18.47 -20.94
N ASP A 243 2.37 18.82 -20.17
CA ASP A 243 3.75 18.42 -20.46
C ASP A 243 3.93 16.90 -20.32
N LEU A 244 3.35 16.29 -19.27
CA LEU A 244 3.37 14.83 -19.08
C LEU A 244 2.70 14.10 -20.24
N LYS A 245 1.49 14.54 -20.63
CA LYS A 245 0.75 13.95 -21.74
C LYS A 245 1.52 14.04 -23.06
N ALA A 246 2.06 15.21 -23.39
CA ALA A 246 2.84 15.41 -24.61
C ALA A 246 4.10 14.54 -24.62
N SER A 247 4.82 14.48 -23.49
CA SER A 247 6.03 13.68 -23.35
C SER A 247 5.77 12.18 -23.47
N LEU A 248 4.67 11.68 -22.89
CA LEU A 248 4.29 10.26 -22.97
C LEU A 248 3.81 9.88 -24.36
N LEU A 249 3.04 10.73 -25.06
CA LEU A 249 2.61 10.49 -26.46
C LEU A 249 3.80 10.50 -27.43
N ALA A 250 4.88 11.22 -27.13
CA ALA A 250 6.09 11.17 -27.93
C ALA A 250 6.83 9.82 -27.84
N VAL A 251 6.69 9.11 -26.72
CA VAL A 251 7.26 7.76 -26.53
C VAL A 251 6.35 6.68 -27.07
N GLU A 252 5.05 6.80 -26.80
CA GLU A 252 4.03 5.84 -27.23
C GLU A 252 2.80 6.60 -27.73
N PRO A 253 2.65 6.78 -29.05
CA PRO A 253 1.56 7.55 -29.64
C PRO A 253 0.17 7.04 -29.35
N SER A 254 0.01 5.75 -29.03
CA SER A 254 -1.28 5.17 -28.62
C SER A 254 -1.77 5.69 -27.25
N GLY A 255 -0.85 6.21 -26.43
CA GLY A 255 -1.12 6.59 -25.04
C GLY A 255 -1.51 5.41 -24.14
N GLN A 256 -1.21 4.17 -24.59
CA GLN A 256 -1.45 2.94 -23.84
C GLN A 256 -0.11 2.31 -23.44
N PHE A 257 0.00 1.92 -22.18
CA PHE A 257 1.21 1.31 -21.64
C PHE A 257 0.84 0.05 -20.87
N SER A 258 1.76 -0.91 -20.82
CA SER A 258 1.59 -2.11 -20.01
C SER A 258 2.90 -2.48 -19.32
N GLU A 259 2.77 -3.18 -18.23
CA GLU A 259 3.89 -3.76 -17.49
C GLU A 259 3.45 -5.02 -16.75
N VAL A 260 4.39 -5.89 -16.46
CA VAL A 260 4.17 -7.01 -15.53
C VAL A 260 4.65 -6.59 -14.15
N LEU A 261 3.73 -6.54 -13.19
CA LEU A 261 4.03 -6.20 -11.80
C LEU A 261 4.12 -7.46 -10.94
N PRO A 262 5.25 -7.70 -10.27
CA PRO A 262 5.33 -8.72 -9.23
C PRO A 262 4.76 -8.17 -7.91
N VAL A 263 3.93 -9.00 -7.27
CA VAL A 263 3.49 -8.82 -5.89
C VAL A 263 4.11 -9.92 -5.05
N THR A 264 4.82 -9.54 -4.02
CA THR A 264 5.40 -10.46 -3.05
C THR A 264 4.59 -10.47 -1.77
N ALA A 265 4.15 -11.65 -1.32
CA ALA A 265 3.58 -11.88 -0.01
C ALA A 265 4.61 -12.58 0.88
N LEU A 266 5.07 -11.91 1.93
CA LEU A 266 5.84 -12.53 2.99
C LEU A 266 4.86 -13.07 4.03
N VAL A 267 4.68 -14.37 4.05
CA VAL A 267 3.85 -15.08 5.04
C VAL A 267 4.76 -15.43 6.21
N ALA A 268 4.39 -14.96 7.41
CA ALA A 268 5.15 -15.19 8.63
C ALA A 268 4.26 -15.82 9.71
N ARG A 269 4.75 -16.88 10.36
CA ARG A 269 4.07 -17.62 11.43
C ARG A 269 4.98 -17.75 12.64
N LYS A 270 4.36 -18.05 13.80
CA LYS A 270 5.11 -18.39 15.03
C LYS A 270 5.91 -19.67 14.90
#